data_798a4f886f659e06f7221563aea42fe2
#
_entry.id   798a4f886f659e06f7221563aea42fe2
#
_cell.length_a   1.000
_cell.length_b   1.000
_cell.length_c   1.000
_cell.angle_alpha   90.00
_cell.angle_beta   90.00
_cell.angle_gamma   90.00
#
_symmetry.space_group_name_H-M   'P 1'
#
loop_
_entity.id
_entity.type
_entity.pdbx_description
1 polymer ?
#
loop_
_entity_poly.entity_id
_entity_poly.type
_entity_poly.pdbx_seq_one_letter_code
_entity_poly.pdbx_strand_id
1 'polypeptide(L)'
;DLNYVKLDGEVGIIGNGAGLVMSTLDVVAYAGEKFGGVKPANFLDIGGGASAQIMADGLAIILGDKDVKSVFVNVFGGITACDAVANGILQALEILGPKAAKPIVVRLDGNNVVEGRRILNEAAHPLIQQVDTMDGAASRAAELASSSSGVAK
;
A
#
# COMPACT_ATOMS: atom_id res chain seq x y z
N ASP A 1 -7.42 6.21 -14.69
CA ASP A 1 -6.05 6.56 -15.08
C ASP A 1 -5.14 6.55 -13.86
N LEU A 2 -3.97 5.90 -14.00
CA LEU A 2 -2.97 5.83 -12.97
C LEU A 2 -1.94 6.93 -13.17
N ASN A 3 -1.54 7.54 -12.07
CA ASN A 3 -0.50 8.56 -12.09
C ASN A 3 0.70 7.99 -11.31
N TYR A 4 1.65 7.43 -12.05
CA TYR A 4 2.77 6.67 -11.48
C TYR A 4 4.11 7.31 -11.82
N VAL A 5 4.94 7.49 -10.80
CA VAL A 5 6.33 7.94 -10.98
C VAL A 5 7.24 7.04 -10.15
N LYS A 6 8.24 6.45 -10.80
CA LYS A 6 9.21 5.60 -10.10
C LYS A 6 10.22 6.47 -9.35
N LEU A 7 10.53 6.03 -8.13
CA LEU A 7 11.56 6.64 -7.28
C LEU A 7 12.58 5.55 -6.91
N ASP A 8 13.59 5.93 -6.16
CA ASP A 8 14.65 5.01 -5.76
C ASP A 8 14.46 4.55 -4.32
N GLY A 9 13.66 3.52 -4.12
CA GLY A 9 13.39 3.03 -2.78
C GLY A 9 12.81 1.64 -2.77
N GLU A 10 12.37 1.21 -1.60
CA GLU A 10 11.98 -0.18 -1.34
C GLU A 10 10.53 -0.35 -0.90
N VAL A 11 9.85 0.74 -0.54
CA VAL A 11 8.45 0.68 -0.11
C VAL A 11 7.56 1.20 -1.23
N GLY A 12 6.76 0.32 -1.82
CA GLY A 12 5.78 0.71 -2.84
C GLY A 12 4.64 1.49 -2.19
N ILE A 13 4.19 2.57 -2.83
CA ILE A 13 3.19 3.46 -2.27
C ILE A 13 1.98 3.53 -3.20
N ILE A 14 0.79 3.34 -2.62
CA ILE A 14 -0.48 3.57 -3.32
C ILE A 14 -1.34 4.46 -2.43
N GLY A 15 -1.92 5.49 -3.00
CA GLY A 15 -2.88 6.33 -2.30
C GLY A 15 -3.91 6.91 -3.25
N ASN A 16 -4.96 7.46 -2.70
CA ASN A 16 -6.00 8.14 -3.48
C ASN A 16 -5.93 9.64 -3.23
N GLY A 17 -5.43 10.36 -4.21
CA GLY A 17 -5.26 11.80 -4.15
C GLY A 17 -3.79 12.19 -4.04
N ALA A 18 -3.37 13.14 -4.88
CA ALA A 18 -1.96 13.53 -4.95
C ALA A 18 -1.42 14.03 -3.62
N GLY A 19 -2.22 14.81 -2.88
CA GLY A 19 -1.79 15.34 -1.58
C GLY A 19 -1.52 14.24 -0.57
N LEU A 20 -2.42 13.25 -0.50
CA LEU A 20 -2.26 12.13 0.41
C LEU A 20 -1.04 11.29 0.04
N VAL A 21 -0.82 11.06 -1.26
CA VAL A 21 0.35 10.30 -1.71
C VAL A 21 1.63 11.05 -1.34
N MET A 22 1.69 12.36 -1.56
CA MET A 22 2.87 13.14 -1.20
C MET A 22 3.16 13.08 0.30
N SER A 23 2.12 13.21 1.14
CA SER A 23 2.28 13.09 2.58
C SER A 23 2.78 11.69 2.96
N THR A 24 2.27 10.68 2.29
CA THR A 24 2.67 9.29 2.54
C THR A 24 4.14 9.08 2.22
N LEU A 25 4.62 9.66 1.12
CA LEU A 25 6.05 9.58 0.77
C LEU A 25 6.91 10.16 1.89
N ASP A 26 6.52 11.31 2.41
CA ASP A 26 7.29 11.99 3.47
C ASP A 26 7.33 11.15 4.75
N VAL A 27 6.19 10.59 5.15
CA VAL A 27 6.10 9.81 6.39
C VAL A 27 6.90 8.52 6.27
N VAL A 28 6.85 7.87 5.11
CA VAL A 28 7.62 6.64 4.87
C VAL A 28 9.12 6.92 4.88
N ALA A 29 9.55 8.00 4.24
CA ALA A 29 10.97 8.37 4.22
C ALA A 29 11.47 8.65 5.65
N TYR A 30 10.67 9.34 6.44
CA TYR A 30 11.03 9.63 7.83
C TYR A 30 11.11 8.34 8.65
N ALA A 31 10.10 7.48 8.54
CA ALA A 31 10.07 6.22 9.26
C ALA A 31 11.24 5.33 8.86
N GLY A 32 11.61 5.35 7.59
CA GLY A 32 12.67 4.52 7.07
C GLY A 32 14.05 4.82 7.62
N GLU A 33 14.26 6.02 8.19
CA GLU A 33 15.54 6.39 8.79
C GLU A 33 15.93 5.43 9.91
N LYS A 34 14.95 4.89 10.63
CA LYS A 34 15.20 3.93 11.71
C LYS A 34 15.49 2.52 11.19
N PHE A 35 15.24 2.29 9.92
CA PHE A 35 15.31 0.95 9.32
C PHE A 35 16.33 0.92 8.18
N GLY A 36 17.46 1.55 8.38
CA GLY A 36 18.55 1.48 7.42
C GLY A 36 18.45 2.43 6.24
N GLY A 37 17.57 3.42 6.32
CA GLY A 37 17.41 4.40 5.24
C GLY A 37 16.48 3.94 4.14
N VAL A 38 15.54 3.05 4.45
CA VAL A 38 14.52 2.60 3.52
C VAL A 38 13.70 3.81 3.04
N LYS A 39 13.37 3.86 1.76
CA LYS A 39 12.70 5.00 1.12
C LYS A 39 11.53 4.54 0.27
N PRO A 40 10.62 5.48 -0.10
CA PRO A 40 9.53 5.16 -1.03
C PRO A 40 10.08 4.78 -2.39
N ALA A 41 9.48 3.76 -2.98
CA ALA A 41 9.87 3.25 -4.30
C ALA A 41 9.18 3.99 -5.43
N ASN A 42 8.07 4.67 -5.17
CA ASN A 42 7.27 5.30 -6.21
C ASN A 42 6.23 6.26 -5.63
N PHE A 43 5.69 7.07 -6.52
CA PHE A 43 4.46 7.84 -6.31
C PHE A 43 3.39 7.15 -7.15
N LEU A 44 2.26 6.78 -6.55
CA LEU A 44 1.13 6.24 -7.31
C LEU A 44 -0.18 6.74 -6.73
N ASP A 45 -0.86 7.58 -7.49
CA ASP A 45 -2.17 8.10 -7.16
C ASP A 45 -3.19 7.39 -8.04
N ILE A 46 -4.09 6.62 -7.40
CA ILE A 46 -5.11 5.87 -8.13
C ILE A 46 -6.40 6.69 -8.34
N GLY A 47 -6.40 7.94 -7.90
CA GLY A 47 -7.57 8.80 -8.04
C GLY A 47 -8.69 8.46 -7.07
N GLY A 48 -9.82 9.12 -7.21
CA GLY A 48 -10.94 8.97 -6.29
C GLY A 48 -11.91 7.85 -6.62
N GLY A 49 -11.81 7.27 -7.82
CA GLY A 49 -12.74 6.23 -8.26
C GLY A 49 -12.08 4.86 -8.37
N ALA A 50 -11.31 4.47 -7.37
CA ALA A 50 -10.51 3.25 -7.42
C ALA A 50 -11.37 1.98 -7.51
N SER A 51 -11.43 1.39 -8.69
CA SER A 51 -12.07 0.10 -8.91
C SER A 51 -11.10 -1.03 -8.59
N ALA A 52 -11.62 -2.27 -8.53
CA ALA A 52 -10.77 -3.44 -8.35
C ALA A 52 -9.70 -3.54 -9.44
N GLN A 53 -10.08 -3.23 -10.69
CA GLN A 53 -9.13 -3.31 -11.80
C GLN A 53 -8.03 -2.26 -11.69
N ILE A 54 -8.39 -1.04 -11.32
CA ILE A 54 -7.40 0.02 -11.13
C ILE A 54 -6.43 -0.35 -10.01
N MET A 55 -6.94 -0.90 -8.92
CA MET A 55 -6.12 -1.37 -7.81
C MET A 55 -5.21 -2.51 -8.26
N ALA A 56 -5.73 -3.45 -9.04
CA ALA A 56 -4.94 -4.56 -9.57
C ALA A 56 -3.83 -4.05 -10.49
N ASP A 57 -4.15 -3.10 -11.37
CA ASP A 57 -3.16 -2.53 -12.28
C ASP A 57 -2.04 -1.83 -11.50
N GLY A 58 -2.41 -1.05 -10.49
CA GLY A 58 -1.45 -0.35 -9.65
C GLY A 58 -0.55 -1.31 -8.89
N LEU A 59 -1.14 -2.32 -8.26
CA LEU A 59 -0.38 -3.33 -7.53
C LEU A 59 0.52 -4.12 -8.47
N ALA A 60 0.05 -4.43 -9.67
CA ALA A 60 0.87 -5.16 -10.64
C ALA A 60 2.14 -4.40 -10.99
N ILE A 61 2.03 -3.09 -11.22
CA ILE A 61 3.19 -2.25 -11.52
C ILE A 61 4.19 -2.28 -10.36
N ILE A 62 3.70 -2.09 -9.15
CA ILE A 62 4.54 -2.00 -7.96
C ILE A 62 5.17 -3.36 -7.63
N LEU A 63 4.38 -4.42 -7.64
CA LEU A 63 4.87 -5.75 -7.30
C LEU A 63 5.82 -6.30 -8.36
N GLY A 64 5.73 -5.78 -9.58
CA GLY A 64 6.67 -6.13 -10.65
C GLY A 64 8.02 -5.45 -10.52
N ASP A 65 8.15 -4.45 -9.67
CA ASP A 65 9.42 -3.75 -9.44
C ASP A 65 10.26 -4.55 -8.44
N LYS A 66 11.39 -5.05 -8.90
CA LYS A 66 12.25 -5.89 -8.06
C LYS A 66 12.84 -5.17 -6.85
N ASP A 67 12.89 -3.86 -6.88
CA ASP A 67 13.40 -3.08 -5.76
C ASP A 67 12.40 -2.95 -4.62
N VAL A 68 11.12 -3.17 -4.91
CA VAL A 68 10.05 -3.08 -3.90
C VAL A 68 10.09 -4.32 -3.00
N LYS A 69 10.14 -4.08 -1.69
CA LYS A 69 10.19 -5.14 -0.68
C LYS A 69 8.91 -5.21 0.15
N SER A 70 8.18 -4.11 0.26
CA SER A 70 6.87 -4.06 0.91
C SER A 70 6.03 -3.00 0.23
N VAL A 71 4.72 -3.05 0.45
CA VAL A 71 3.79 -2.08 -0.16
C VAL A 71 2.98 -1.43 0.96
N PHE A 72 2.76 -0.14 0.84
CA PHE A 72 1.88 0.61 1.74
C PHE A 72 0.73 1.19 0.92
N VAL A 73 -0.48 0.70 1.19
CA VAL A 73 -1.72 1.22 0.59
C VAL A 73 -2.36 2.14 1.63
N ASN A 74 -2.37 3.43 1.34
CA ASN A 74 -2.90 4.44 2.25
C ASN A 74 -4.07 5.14 1.57
N VAL A 75 -5.30 4.83 2.03
CA VAL A 75 -6.50 5.33 1.38
C VAL A 75 -7.40 6.06 2.39
N PHE A 76 -7.86 7.23 1.98
CA PHE A 76 -8.89 7.96 2.71
C PHE A 76 -10.19 7.83 1.91
N GLY A 77 -11.18 7.13 2.47
CA GLY A 77 -12.46 6.92 1.82
C GLY A 77 -13.22 8.24 1.62
N GLY A 78 -13.59 8.49 0.37
CA GLY A 78 -14.33 9.67 -0.01
C GLY A 78 -15.41 9.26 -0.99
N ILE A 79 -15.25 9.64 -2.26
CA ILE A 79 -16.18 9.21 -3.32
C ILE A 79 -16.21 7.68 -3.39
N THR A 80 -15.04 7.06 -3.38
CA THR A 80 -14.97 5.60 -3.22
C THR A 80 -14.81 5.30 -1.74
N ALA A 81 -15.76 4.60 -1.18
CA ALA A 81 -15.76 4.29 0.26
C ALA A 81 -14.77 3.16 0.58
N CYS A 82 -14.39 3.06 1.85
CA CYS A 82 -13.39 2.08 2.28
C CYS A 82 -13.79 0.63 2.04
N ASP A 83 -15.09 0.31 2.11
CA ASP A 83 -15.55 -1.05 1.83
C ASP A 83 -15.29 -1.43 0.36
N ALA A 84 -15.53 -0.51 -0.57
CA ALA A 84 -15.24 -0.74 -1.98
C ALA A 84 -13.72 -0.90 -2.20
N VAL A 85 -12.91 -0.09 -1.52
CA VAL A 85 -11.46 -0.19 -1.61
C VAL A 85 -10.97 -1.54 -1.06
N ALA A 86 -11.50 -1.95 0.09
CA ALA A 86 -11.13 -3.24 0.69
C ALA A 86 -11.43 -4.40 -0.27
N ASN A 87 -12.63 -4.41 -0.84
CA ASN A 87 -13.00 -5.42 -1.82
C ASN A 87 -12.11 -5.36 -3.05
N GLY A 88 -11.77 -4.15 -3.50
CA GLY A 88 -10.88 -3.95 -4.63
C GLY A 88 -9.50 -4.53 -4.39
N ILE A 89 -8.95 -4.33 -3.19
CA ILE A 89 -7.65 -4.88 -2.83
C ILE A 89 -7.69 -6.42 -2.87
N LEU A 90 -8.72 -7.02 -2.28
CA LEU A 90 -8.84 -8.48 -2.26
C LEU A 90 -9.01 -9.05 -3.67
N GLN A 91 -9.82 -8.41 -4.49
CA GLN A 91 -9.99 -8.84 -5.88
C GLN A 91 -8.69 -8.68 -6.67
N ALA A 92 -7.97 -7.59 -6.42
CA ALA A 92 -6.68 -7.37 -7.08
C ALA A 92 -5.69 -8.48 -6.74
N LEU A 93 -5.63 -8.89 -5.47
CA LEU A 93 -4.74 -9.98 -5.06
C LEU A 93 -5.14 -11.30 -5.68
N GLU A 94 -6.45 -11.52 -5.85
CA GLU A 94 -6.94 -12.71 -6.53
C GLU A 94 -6.53 -12.71 -8.01
N ILE A 95 -6.67 -11.57 -8.68
CA ILE A 95 -6.26 -11.42 -10.07
C ILE A 95 -4.76 -11.68 -10.23
N LEU A 96 -3.95 -11.15 -9.33
CA LEU A 96 -2.50 -11.28 -9.41
C LEU A 96 -2.01 -12.67 -9.03
N GLY A 97 -2.75 -13.34 -8.14
CA GLY A 97 -2.40 -14.69 -7.71
C GLY A 97 -0.98 -14.79 -7.15
N PRO A 98 -0.18 -15.75 -7.62
CA PRO A 98 1.17 -15.96 -7.08
C PRO A 98 2.15 -14.82 -7.37
N LYS A 99 1.81 -13.88 -8.24
CA LYS A 99 2.65 -12.70 -8.47
C LYS A 99 2.64 -11.76 -7.29
N ALA A 100 1.59 -11.81 -6.47
CA ALA A 100 1.50 -11.02 -5.24
C ALA A 100 2.21 -11.81 -4.14
N ALA A 101 3.48 -11.48 -3.90
CA ALA A 101 4.31 -12.23 -2.97
C ALA A 101 5.00 -11.36 -1.93
N LYS A 102 4.65 -10.07 -1.86
CA LYS A 102 5.28 -9.13 -0.93
C LYS A 102 4.25 -8.65 0.10
N PRO A 103 4.69 -8.36 1.33
CA PRO A 103 3.74 -7.90 2.35
C PRO A 103 3.14 -6.54 2.00
N ILE A 104 1.88 -6.38 2.32
CA ILE A 104 1.11 -5.17 2.02
C ILE A 104 0.53 -4.64 3.32
N VAL A 105 0.92 -3.43 3.68
CA VAL A 105 0.36 -2.74 4.85
C VAL A 105 -0.75 -1.84 4.33
N VAL A 106 -1.94 -1.95 4.91
CA VAL A 106 -3.11 -1.17 4.49
C VAL A 106 -3.55 -0.28 5.64
N ARG A 107 -3.67 1.00 5.35
CA ARG A 107 -4.30 1.95 6.27
C ARG A 107 -5.53 2.52 5.56
N LEU A 108 -6.68 2.32 6.19
CA LEU A 108 -7.94 2.86 5.71
C LEU A 108 -8.45 3.87 6.74
N ASP A 109 -9.00 4.98 6.24
CA ASP A 109 -9.67 5.96 7.07
C ASP A 109 -10.77 6.62 6.24
N GLY A 110 -11.64 7.39 6.88
CA GLY A 110 -12.69 8.12 6.18
C GLY A 110 -13.97 7.31 6.03
N ASN A 111 -14.66 7.50 4.90
CA ASN A 111 -16.01 6.98 4.69
C ASN A 111 -16.04 5.45 4.69
N ASN A 112 -16.92 4.88 5.51
CA ASN A 112 -17.14 3.43 5.64
C ASN A 112 -15.91 2.66 6.14
N VAL A 113 -15.07 3.29 6.94
CA VAL A 113 -13.81 2.68 7.38
C VAL A 113 -14.04 1.43 8.22
N VAL A 114 -15.08 1.40 9.07
CA VAL A 114 -15.35 0.24 9.91
C VAL A 114 -15.63 -0.99 9.05
N GLU A 115 -16.45 -0.82 8.02
CA GLU A 115 -16.79 -1.92 7.12
C GLU A 115 -15.56 -2.35 6.31
N GLY A 116 -14.77 -1.39 5.82
CA GLY A 116 -13.56 -1.71 5.08
C GLY A 116 -12.58 -2.54 5.90
N ARG A 117 -12.36 -2.14 7.15
CA ARG A 117 -11.48 -2.87 8.06
C ARG A 117 -12.01 -4.28 8.33
N ARG A 118 -13.34 -4.40 8.51
CA ARG A 118 -13.96 -5.69 8.75
C ARG A 118 -13.76 -6.64 7.57
N ILE A 119 -13.93 -6.15 6.36
CA ILE A 119 -13.75 -6.96 5.14
C ILE A 119 -12.34 -7.52 5.08
N LEU A 120 -11.33 -6.69 5.32
CA LEU A 120 -9.95 -7.15 5.27
C LEU A 120 -9.63 -8.11 6.41
N ASN A 121 -10.16 -7.87 7.61
CA ASN A 121 -9.95 -8.75 8.75
C ASN A 121 -10.57 -10.12 8.52
N GLU A 122 -11.78 -10.18 7.99
CA GLU A 122 -12.46 -11.45 7.75
C GLU A 122 -11.80 -12.25 6.64
N ALA A 123 -11.25 -11.58 5.64
CA ALA A 123 -10.55 -12.25 4.56
C ALA A 123 -9.24 -12.89 5.05
N ALA A 124 -8.63 -12.31 6.07
CA ALA A 124 -7.41 -12.83 6.70
C ALA A 124 -6.33 -13.20 5.69
N HIS A 125 -6.15 -12.35 4.67
CA HIS A 125 -5.14 -12.62 3.65
C HIS A 125 -3.74 -12.56 4.24
N PRO A 126 -2.89 -13.56 3.99
CA PRO A 126 -1.58 -13.65 4.65
C PRO A 126 -0.63 -12.50 4.33
N LEU A 127 -0.82 -11.81 3.21
CA LEU A 127 0.05 -10.69 2.83
C LEU A 127 -0.40 -9.35 3.41
N ILE A 128 -1.66 -9.26 3.87
CA ILE A 128 -2.23 -7.98 4.30
C ILE A 128 -2.08 -7.80 5.81
N GLN A 129 -1.56 -6.64 6.20
CA GLN A 129 -1.52 -6.20 7.58
C GLN A 129 -2.19 -4.83 7.66
N GLN A 130 -3.14 -4.68 8.56
CA GLN A 130 -3.82 -3.40 8.75
C GLN A 130 -3.21 -2.64 9.92
N VAL A 131 -2.94 -1.36 9.71
CA VAL A 131 -2.45 -0.47 10.76
C VAL A 131 -3.26 0.83 10.64
N ASP A 132 -3.88 1.24 11.74
CA ASP A 132 -4.89 2.31 11.68
C ASP A 132 -4.33 3.71 11.52
N THR A 133 -3.10 3.95 11.95
CA THR A 133 -2.48 5.28 11.85
C THR A 133 -1.50 5.34 10.70
N MET A 134 -1.36 6.54 10.14
CA MET A 134 -0.44 6.77 9.05
C MET A 134 1.01 6.53 9.48
N ASP A 135 1.40 7.06 10.64
CA ASP A 135 2.76 6.88 11.15
C ASP A 135 3.06 5.41 11.46
N GLY A 136 2.11 4.72 12.09
CA GLY A 136 2.28 3.31 12.41
C GLY A 136 2.37 2.44 11.18
N ALA A 137 1.53 2.72 10.18
CA ALA A 137 1.53 1.98 8.94
C ALA A 137 2.83 2.21 8.17
N ALA A 138 3.30 3.46 8.12
CA ALA A 138 4.56 3.78 7.45
C ALA A 138 5.74 3.08 8.13
N SER A 139 5.78 3.09 9.47
CA SER A 139 6.81 2.38 10.23
C SER A 139 6.78 0.88 9.94
N ARG A 140 5.59 0.28 9.92
CA ARG A 140 5.46 -1.15 9.66
C ARG A 140 5.93 -1.51 8.25
N ALA A 141 5.54 -0.71 7.26
CA ALA A 141 5.95 -0.94 5.88
C ALA A 141 7.47 -0.81 5.75
N ALA A 142 8.05 0.20 6.38
CA ALA A 142 9.51 0.39 6.34
C ALA A 142 10.24 -0.76 7.04
N GLU A 143 9.72 -1.21 8.17
CA GLU A 143 10.30 -2.34 8.90
C GLU A 143 10.27 -3.60 8.05
N LEU A 144 9.15 -3.88 7.40
CA LEU A 144 9.00 -5.07 6.55
C LEU A 144 9.96 -5.00 5.36
N ALA A 145 10.12 -3.83 4.77
CA ALA A 145 11.05 -3.65 3.65
C ALA A 145 12.50 -3.89 4.12
N SER A 146 12.83 -3.37 5.27
CA SER A 146 14.16 -3.53 5.86
C SER A 146 14.45 -5.01 6.18
N SER A 147 13.49 -5.70 6.79
CA SER A 147 13.62 -7.11 7.13
C SER A 147 13.82 -7.96 5.89
N SER A 148 13.03 -7.68 4.85
CA SER A 148 13.13 -8.40 3.59
C SER A 148 14.50 -8.23 2.95
N SER A 149 15.03 -7.00 2.99
CA SER A 149 16.38 -6.72 2.51
C SER A 149 17.43 -7.46 3.32
N GLY A 150 17.22 -7.53 4.65
CA GLY A 150 18.17 -8.19 5.53
C GLY A 150 18.13 -9.70 5.44
N VAL A 151 17.04 -10.25 5.00
CA VAL A 151 16.87 -11.70 4.92
C VAL A 151 17.78 -12.34 3.89
N ALA A 152 18.34 -11.54 3.02
CA ALA A 152 19.33 -12.07 2.08
C ALA A 152 20.48 -12.81 2.76
N LYS A 153 20.59 -12.68 4.03
CA LYS A 153 21.57 -13.44 4.80
C LYS A 153 21.24 -14.92 4.84
#